data_ad23dbc63762666e5c5b0c7182a6858d
#
_entry.id   ad23dbc63762666e5c5b0c7182a6858d
#
_cell.length_a   1.000
_cell.length_b   1.000
_cell.length_c   1.000
_cell.angle_alpha   90.00
_cell.angle_beta   90.00
_cell.angle_gamma   90.00
#
_symmetry.space_group_name_H-M   'P 1'
#
loop_
_entity.id
_entity.type
_entity.pdbx_description
1 polymer ?
#
loop_
_entity_poly.entity_id
_entity_poly.type
_entity_poly.pdbx_seq_one_letter_code
_entity_poly.pdbx_strand_id
1 'polypeptide(L)'
;EKEITIPAFKVVSVFDVSQTEGREIPNIAVNMLTGDVEHYKDVFAALEKTSPVPVGFEKIEGGAHGYYHLEDKRIALDEGMSELQTLKTLIHEIAHAKLHDIDLNAPLEDLENRPDRRTREVQAESIAYTVCQHYGLDTSDYSFGYVAGWSAGRELAELKSSLETIRSTAAEIINSIDEHIAELQKEQAQ
;
A
#
# COMPACT_ATOMS: atom_id res chain seq x y z
N GLU A 1 21.31 -25.96 24.61
CA GLU A 1 20.63 -24.73 25.06
C GLU A 1 19.86 -24.15 23.89
N LYS A 2 18.56 -23.97 24.05
CA LYS A 2 17.72 -23.28 23.06
C LYS A 2 17.64 -21.82 23.49
N GLU A 3 18.09 -20.93 22.63
CA GLU A 3 17.94 -19.49 22.81
C GLU A 3 16.44 -19.14 22.68
N ILE A 4 15.87 -18.61 23.77
CA ILE A 4 14.47 -18.16 23.78
C ILE A 4 14.48 -16.65 23.68
N THR A 5 14.01 -16.12 22.55
CA THR A 5 13.79 -14.67 22.39
C THR A 5 12.48 -14.28 23.03
N ILE A 6 12.55 -13.50 24.10
CA ILE A 6 11.37 -12.95 24.77
C ILE A 6 11.13 -11.55 24.22
N PRO A 7 9.95 -11.25 23.62
CA PRO A 7 9.65 -9.90 23.19
C PRO A 7 9.56 -8.96 24.40
N ALA A 8 10.40 -7.93 24.42
CA ALA A 8 10.41 -6.93 25.47
C ALA A 8 10.06 -5.56 24.90
N PHE A 9 9.25 -4.81 25.63
CA PHE A 9 8.91 -3.43 25.29
C PHE A 9 9.80 -2.49 26.10
N LYS A 10 10.40 -1.51 25.42
CA LYS A 10 11.16 -0.43 26.04
C LYS A 10 10.42 0.88 25.80
N VAL A 11 10.19 1.64 26.85
CA VAL A 11 9.72 3.02 26.72
C VAL A 11 10.85 3.86 26.13
N VAL A 12 10.58 4.48 24.97
CA VAL A 12 11.48 5.42 24.31
C VAL A 12 10.77 6.76 24.15
N SER A 13 11.50 7.85 24.30
CA SER A 13 10.96 9.17 23.96
C SER A 13 10.96 9.32 22.44
N VAL A 14 9.82 9.62 21.88
CA VAL A 14 9.66 9.97 20.45
C VAL A 14 9.33 11.45 20.36
N PHE A 15 9.91 12.11 19.38
CA PHE A 15 9.71 13.53 19.10
C PHE A 15 9.17 13.66 17.69
N ASP A 16 8.21 14.57 17.51
CA ASP A 16 7.82 15.00 16.19
C ASP A 16 8.97 15.77 15.53
N VAL A 17 9.10 15.67 14.20
CA VAL A 17 10.18 16.35 13.46
C VAL A 17 10.15 17.86 13.70
N SER A 18 8.97 18.45 13.89
CA SER A 18 8.79 19.88 14.24
C SER A 18 9.36 20.26 15.62
N GLN A 19 9.63 19.28 16.48
CA GLN A 19 10.22 19.45 17.80
C GLN A 19 11.74 19.26 17.80
N THR A 20 12.36 19.05 16.64
CA THR A 20 13.79 18.83 16.48
C THR A 20 14.43 20.00 15.74
N GLU A 21 15.67 20.33 16.11
CA GLU A 21 16.51 21.29 15.38
C GLU A 21 17.69 20.53 14.74
N GLY A 22 17.98 20.81 13.47
CA GLY A 22 19.09 20.16 12.78
C GLY A 22 19.02 20.31 11.27
N ARG A 23 19.74 19.43 10.58
CA ARG A 23 19.60 19.30 9.12
C ARG A 23 18.22 18.78 8.79
N GLU A 24 17.60 19.40 7.78
CA GLU A 24 16.40 18.82 7.17
C GLU A 24 16.68 17.36 6.77
N ILE A 25 15.78 16.48 7.16
CA ILE A 25 15.84 15.09 6.70
C ILE A 25 15.61 15.14 5.19
N PRO A 26 16.52 14.60 4.36
CA PRO A 26 16.32 14.58 2.92
C PRO A 26 15.03 13.81 2.63
N ASN A 27 13.97 14.53 2.32
CA ASN A 27 12.70 13.93 1.97
C ASN A 27 12.57 13.93 0.44
N ILE A 28 13.30 13.02 -0.19
CA ILE A 28 13.32 12.86 -1.64
C ILE A 28 11.90 12.59 -2.16
N ALA A 29 11.15 11.78 -1.43
CA ALA A 29 9.77 11.42 -1.80
C ALA A 29 8.79 12.59 -1.70
N VAL A 30 8.83 13.39 -0.63
CA VAL A 30 7.91 14.53 -0.44
C VAL A 30 8.13 15.62 -1.50
N ASN A 31 9.37 15.88 -1.89
CA ASN A 31 9.65 16.85 -2.97
C ASN A 31 9.20 16.34 -4.34
N MET A 32 9.13 15.02 -4.55
CA MET A 32 8.68 14.41 -5.81
C MET A 32 7.16 14.45 -5.98
N LEU A 33 6.41 14.49 -4.90
CA LEU A 33 4.95 14.35 -4.92
C LEU A 33 4.18 15.67 -4.80
N THR A 34 4.86 16.80 -4.69
CA THR A 34 4.23 18.12 -4.61
C THR A 34 3.85 18.70 -5.99
N GLY A 35 3.06 17.99 -6.75
CA GLY A 35 2.27 18.60 -7.83
C GLY A 35 2.92 18.73 -9.21
N ASP A 36 4.05 18.10 -9.48
CA ASP A 36 4.67 18.14 -10.81
C ASP A 36 4.39 16.84 -11.59
N VAL A 37 3.94 16.98 -12.84
CA VAL A 37 3.57 15.84 -13.74
C VAL A 37 4.74 14.90 -14.00
N GLU A 38 5.98 15.39 -14.00
CA GLU A 38 7.16 14.51 -14.16
C GLU A 38 7.32 13.55 -12.98
N HIS A 39 7.15 14.04 -11.78
CA HIS A 39 7.21 13.20 -10.58
C HIS A 39 6.10 12.17 -10.49
N TYR A 40 4.87 12.50 -10.97
CA TYR A 40 3.80 11.53 -11.08
C TYR A 40 4.20 10.34 -11.95
N LYS A 41 4.79 10.59 -13.12
CA LYS A 41 5.21 9.54 -14.04
C LYS A 41 6.27 8.63 -13.43
N ASP A 42 7.24 9.18 -12.73
CA ASP A 42 8.29 8.41 -12.08
C ASP A 42 7.73 7.53 -10.95
N VAL A 43 6.83 8.08 -10.13
CA VAL A 43 6.14 7.32 -9.07
C VAL A 43 5.24 6.23 -9.66
N PHE A 44 4.50 6.54 -10.72
CA PHE A 44 3.66 5.55 -11.39
C PHE A 44 4.50 4.42 -11.99
N ALA A 45 5.61 4.75 -12.67
CA ALA A 45 6.54 3.76 -13.21
C ALA A 45 7.20 2.90 -12.12
N ALA A 46 7.53 3.49 -10.96
CA ALA A 46 8.03 2.75 -9.81
C ALA A 46 6.96 1.80 -9.23
N LEU A 47 5.69 2.23 -9.17
CA LEU A 47 4.56 1.40 -8.76
C LEU A 47 4.29 0.25 -9.74
N GLU A 48 4.37 0.48 -11.05
CA GLU A 48 4.27 -0.59 -12.04
C GLU A 48 5.35 -1.66 -11.83
N LYS A 49 6.59 -1.25 -11.57
CA LYS A 49 7.69 -2.18 -11.24
C LYS A 49 7.50 -2.89 -9.89
N THR A 50 6.86 -2.24 -8.92
CA THR A 50 6.53 -2.81 -7.60
C THR A 50 5.39 -3.83 -7.67
N SER A 51 4.53 -3.72 -8.67
CA SER A 51 3.40 -4.62 -8.87
C SER A 51 3.86 -6.04 -9.16
N PRO A 52 3.31 -7.06 -8.47
CA PRO A 52 3.62 -8.47 -8.77
C PRO A 52 2.99 -8.95 -10.07
N VAL A 53 2.12 -8.16 -10.69
CA VAL A 53 1.35 -8.51 -11.87
C VAL A 53 1.28 -7.33 -12.86
N PRO A 54 1.00 -7.56 -14.15
CA PRO A 54 0.82 -6.49 -15.12
C PRO A 54 -0.27 -5.50 -14.73
N VAL A 55 -0.02 -4.21 -15.01
CA VAL A 55 -0.96 -3.10 -14.79
C VAL A 55 -1.40 -2.55 -16.14
N GLY A 56 -2.68 -2.23 -16.28
CA GLY A 56 -3.21 -1.63 -17.49
C GLY A 56 -4.39 -0.70 -17.21
N PHE A 57 -4.67 0.18 -18.16
CA PHE A 57 -5.84 1.06 -18.12
C PHE A 57 -6.93 0.50 -19.02
N GLU A 58 -8.16 0.60 -18.55
CA GLU A 58 -9.35 0.27 -19.34
C GLU A 58 -10.54 1.08 -18.84
N LYS A 59 -11.57 1.17 -19.67
CA LYS A 59 -12.83 1.79 -19.24
C LYS A 59 -13.61 0.84 -18.37
N ILE A 60 -13.76 1.15 -17.10
CA ILE A 60 -14.47 0.34 -16.11
C ILE A 60 -15.89 0.86 -15.94
N GLU A 61 -16.88 0.02 -16.23
CA GLU A 61 -18.28 0.36 -16.00
C GLU A 61 -18.69 0.10 -14.54
N GLY A 62 -19.68 0.86 -14.02
CA GLY A 62 -20.24 0.63 -12.69
C GLY A 62 -19.58 1.40 -11.56
N GLY A 63 -18.64 2.32 -11.87
CA GLY A 63 -18.07 3.27 -10.89
C GLY A 63 -16.95 2.73 -10.01
N ALA A 64 -16.43 1.54 -10.30
CA ALA A 64 -15.18 1.06 -9.70
C ALA A 64 -13.99 1.80 -10.33
N HIS A 65 -12.99 2.14 -9.51
CA HIS A 65 -11.80 2.85 -9.97
C HIS A 65 -10.68 1.90 -10.44
N GLY A 66 -10.74 0.64 -10.05
CA GLY A 66 -9.80 -0.40 -10.44
C GLY A 66 -10.21 -1.74 -9.87
N TYR A 67 -9.50 -2.78 -10.26
CA TYR A 67 -9.64 -4.11 -9.70
C TYR A 67 -8.42 -4.99 -9.97
N TYR A 68 -8.16 -5.93 -9.07
CA TYR A 68 -7.27 -7.05 -9.31
C TYR A 68 -8.04 -8.24 -9.88
N HIS A 69 -7.70 -8.66 -11.09
CA HIS A 69 -8.33 -9.80 -11.77
C HIS A 69 -7.65 -11.11 -11.39
N LEU A 70 -8.35 -11.95 -10.63
CA LEU A 70 -7.80 -13.19 -10.08
C LEU A 70 -7.42 -14.25 -11.12
N GLU A 71 -8.19 -14.35 -12.22
CA GLU A 71 -7.92 -15.34 -13.26
C GLU A 71 -6.76 -14.92 -14.15
N ASP A 72 -6.78 -13.68 -14.65
CA ASP A 72 -5.78 -13.17 -15.59
C ASP A 72 -4.51 -12.69 -14.88
N LYS A 73 -4.53 -12.61 -13.55
CA LYS A 73 -3.41 -12.10 -12.73
C LYS A 73 -2.93 -10.75 -13.25
N ARG A 74 -3.83 -9.79 -13.32
CA ARG A 74 -3.55 -8.42 -13.76
C ARG A 74 -4.32 -7.40 -12.93
N ILE A 75 -3.82 -6.18 -12.91
CA ILE A 75 -4.50 -5.02 -12.33
C ILE A 75 -5.05 -4.18 -13.48
N ALA A 76 -6.32 -3.79 -13.38
CA ALA A 76 -6.96 -2.82 -14.26
C ALA A 76 -7.29 -1.54 -13.49
N LEU A 77 -7.01 -0.38 -14.11
CA LEU A 77 -7.30 0.95 -13.60
C LEU A 77 -8.27 1.63 -14.55
N ASP A 78 -9.25 2.36 -13.99
CA ASP A 78 -10.20 3.12 -14.82
C ASP A 78 -9.53 4.31 -15.50
N GLU A 79 -9.88 4.51 -16.77
CA GLU A 79 -9.40 5.64 -17.54
C GLU A 79 -10.00 6.96 -17.05
N GLY A 80 -9.22 8.03 -17.07
CA GLY A 80 -9.69 9.38 -16.77
C GLY A 80 -9.75 9.76 -15.29
N MET A 81 -9.24 8.94 -14.39
CA MET A 81 -9.04 9.32 -12.98
C MET A 81 -8.01 10.44 -12.83
N SER A 82 -8.10 11.19 -11.72
CA SER A 82 -7.02 12.11 -11.31
C SER A 82 -5.74 11.34 -10.97
N GLU A 83 -4.59 12.00 -11.04
CA GLU A 83 -3.29 11.39 -10.70
C GLU A 83 -3.29 10.80 -9.28
N LEU A 84 -3.81 11.53 -8.30
CA LEU A 84 -3.92 11.05 -6.91
C LEU A 84 -4.80 9.80 -6.81
N GLN A 85 -5.97 9.80 -7.47
CA GLN A 85 -6.86 8.65 -7.45
C GLN A 85 -6.22 7.45 -8.13
N THR A 86 -5.50 7.66 -9.23
CA THR A 86 -4.79 6.60 -9.95
C THR A 86 -3.72 5.94 -9.08
N LEU A 87 -2.85 6.73 -8.43
CA LEU A 87 -1.80 6.21 -7.55
C LEU A 87 -2.41 5.45 -6.36
N LYS A 88 -3.40 6.05 -5.68
CA LYS A 88 -4.09 5.42 -4.56
C LYS A 88 -4.73 4.09 -4.96
N THR A 89 -5.43 4.06 -6.11
CA THR A 89 -6.08 2.86 -6.61
C THR A 89 -5.05 1.79 -6.97
N LEU A 90 -3.97 2.17 -7.65
CA LEU A 90 -2.90 1.21 -8.01
C LEU A 90 -2.28 0.58 -6.76
N ILE A 91 -1.98 1.34 -5.71
CA ILE A 91 -1.44 0.81 -4.46
C ILE A 91 -2.45 -0.15 -3.79
N HIS A 92 -3.73 0.20 -3.80
CA HIS A 92 -4.82 -0.65 -3.27
C HIS A 92 -4.87 -2.01 -4.01
N GLU A 93 -4.83 -2.00 -5.34
CA GLU A 93 -4.85 -3.22 -6.14
C GLU A 93 -3.55 -4.03 -6.03
N ILE A 94 -2.39 -3.38 -5.88
CA ILE A 94 -1.13 -4.04 -5.55
C ILE A 94 -1.23 -4.77 -4.20
N ALA A 95 -1.86 -4.17 -3.20
CA ALA A 95 -2.08 -4.82 -1.91
C ALA A 95 -2.99 -6.05 -2.05
N HIS A 96 -4.03 -5.99 -2.88
CA HIS A 96 -4.85 -7.16 -3.21
C HIS A 96 -4.04 -8.24 -3.92
N ALA A 97 -3.25 -7.90 -4.91
CA ALA A 97 -2.42 -8.85 -5.64
C ALA A 97 -1.37 -9.53 -4.76
N LYS A 98 -0.79 -8.80 -3.78
CA LYS A 98 0.21 -9.35 -2.85
C LYS A 98 -0.38 -10.21 -1.74
N LEU A 99 -1.51 -9.81 -1.15
CA LEU A 99 -2.05 -10.42 0.07
C LEU A 99 -3.24 -11.34 -0.18
N HIS A 100 -4.02 -11.07 -1.21
CA HIS A 100 -5.33 -11.68 -1.42
C HIS A 100 -5.40 -12.50 -2.69
N ASP A 101 -4.26 -12.68 -3.36
CA ASP A 101 -4.16 -13.62 -4.48
C ASP A 101 -4.43 -15.05 -4.03
N ILE A 102 -5.06 -15.81 -4.89
CA ILE A 102 -5.35 -17.23 -4.68
C ILE A 102 -5.13 -18.02 -5.96
N ASP A 103 -4.78 -19.26 -5.78
CA ASP A 103 -4.99 -20.25 -6.82
C ASP A 103 -6.48 -20.67 -6.82
N LEU A 104 -7.18 -20.36 -7.90
CA LEU A 104 -8.60 -20.71 -8.08
C LEU A 104 -8.83 -22.24 -8.13
N ASN A 105 -7.77 -23.02 -8.34
CA ASN A 105 -7.78 -24.49 -8.33
C ASN A 105 -7.35 -25.07 -6.98
N ALA A 106 -7.08 -24.20 -5.96
CA ALA A 106 -6.69 -24.66 -4.64
C ALA A 106 -7.82 -25.46 -3.97
N PRO A 107 -7.49 -26.37 -3.03
CA PRO A 107 -8.49 -27.06 -2.22
C PRO A 107 -9.45 -26.10 -1.52
N LEU A 108 -10.70 -26.52 -1.35
CA LEU A 108 -11.74 -25.71 -0.68
C LEU A 108 -11.32 -25.23 0.71
N GLU A 109 -10.58 -26.05 1.46
CA GLU A 109 -10.08 -25.71 2.80
C GLU A 109 -9.18 -24.46 2.78
N ASP A 110 -8.35 -24.29 1.75
CA ASP A 110 -7.50 -23.10 1.59
C ASP A 110 -8.32 -21.87 1.23
N LEU A 111 -9.41 -22.05 0.50
CA LEU A 111 -10.34 -20.99 0.14
C LEU A 111 -11.19 -20.53 1.35
N GLU A 112 -11.54 -21.44 2.24
CA GLU A 112 -12.31 -21.15 3.47
C GLU A 112 -11.47 -20.43 4.54
N ASN A 113 -10.16 -20.66 4.58
CA ASN A 113 -9.24 -20.03 5.53
C ASN A 113 -8.84 -18.58 5.16
N ARG A 114 -9.37 -18.03 4.08
CA ARG A 114 -9.09 -16.66 3.67
C ARG A 114 -9.74 -15.65 4.62
N PRO A 115 -9.09 -14.48 4.81
CA PRO A 115 -9.76 -13.35 5.44
C PRO A 115 -11.08 -13.03 4.72
N ASP A 116 -12.11 -12.68 5.45
CA ASP A 116 -13.38 -12.27 4.87
C ASP A 116 -13.19 -11.03 3.94
N ARG A 117 -14.16 -10.79 3.07
CA ARG A 117 -14.09 -9.68 2.11
C ARG A 117 -13.81 -8.35 2.80
N ARG A 118 -14.47 -8.08 3.92
CA ARG A 118 -14.34 -6.83 4.65
C ARG A 118 -12.95 -6.65 5.23
N THR A 119 -12.34 -7.70 5.76
CA THR A 119 -10.95 -7.69 6.24
C THR A 119 -9.98 -7.40 5.09
N ARG A 120 -10.17 -8.04 3.95
CA ARG A 120 -9.32 -7.80 2.77
C ARG A 120 -9.38 -6.35 2.29
N GLU A 121 -10.59 -5.79 2.19
CA GLU A 121 -10.76 -4.38 1.80
C GLU A 121 -10.09 -3.42 2.78
N VAL A 122 -10.26 -3.66 4.10
CA VAL A 122 -9.62 -2.82 5.12
C VAL A 122 -8.11 -2.94 5.09
N GLN A 123 -7.56 -4.14 4.88
CA GLN A 123 -6.12 -4.33 4.73
C GLN A 123 -5.60 -3.55 3.52
N ALA A 124 -6.21 -3.71 2.35
CA ALA A 124 -5.79 -3.02 1.13
C ALA A 124 -5.93 -1.50 1.25
N GLU A 125 -7.04 -1.00 1.79
CA GLU A 125 -7.25 0.43 1.99
C GLU A 125 -6.29 1.04 3.01
N SER A 126 -6.01 0.34 4.12
CA SER A 126 -5.06 0.81 5.12
C SER A 126 -3.61 0.83 4.60
N ILE A 127 -3.24 -0.13 3.77
CA ILE A 127 -1.95 -0.15 3.08
C ILE A 127 -1.87 1.03 2.12
N ALA A 128 -2.88 1.23 1.26
CA ALA A 128 -2.92 2.34 0.33
C ALA A 128 -2.83 3.69 1.06
N TYR A 129 -3.58 3.87 2.14
CA TYR A 129 -3.50 5.06 2.98
C TYR A 129 -2.08 5.27 3.55
N THR A 130 -1.49 4.22 4.14
CA THR A 130 -0.16 4.32 4.76
C THR A 130 0.92 4.68 3.75
N VAL A 131 0.91 4.05 2.57
CA VAL A 131 1.85 4.35 1.48
C VAL A 131 1.63 5.76 0.94
N CYS A 132 0.38 6.16 0.68
CA CYS A 132 0.06 7.52 0.23
C CYS A 132 0.53 8.58 1.24
N GLN A 133 0.27 8.37 2.54
CA GLN A 133 0.71 9.29 3.59
C GLN A 133 2.23 9.40 3.69
N HIS A 134 2.95 8.30 3.49
CA HIS A 134 4.42 8.31 3.46
C HIS A 134 4.96 9.26 2.39
N TYR A 135 4.29 9.33 1.25
CA TYR A 135 4.63 10.23 0.14
C TYR A 135 3.92 11.59 0.19
N GLY A 136 3.26 11.94 1.29
CA GLY A 136 2.57 13.21 1.46
C GLY A 136 1.28 13.36 0.67
N LEU A 137 0.73 12.25 0.18
CA LEU A 137 -0.56 12.20 -0.52
C LEU A 137 -1.69 12.01 0.50
N ASP A 138 -2.53 13.04 0.68
CA ASP A 138 -3.65 12.95 1.62
C ASP A 138 -4.84 12.23 1.00
N THR A 139 -5.18 11.08 1.57
CA THR A 139 -6.32 10.25 1.19
C THR A 139 -7.23 9.96 2.40
N SER A 140 -7.14 10.76 3.47
CA SER A 140 -7.80 10.54 4.75
C SER A 140 -9.33 10.49 4.66
N ASP A 141 -9.94 11.32 3.83
CA ASP A 141 -11.39 11.37 3.63
C ASP A 141 -11.98 10.03 3.14
N TYR A 142 -11.17 9.24 2.45
CA TYR A 142 -11.57 7.93 1.94
C TYR A 142 -11.38 6.80 2.96
N SER A 143 -10.28 6.82 3.72
CA SER A 143 -9.80 5.64 4.44
C SER A 143 -10.41 5.43 5.82
N PHE A 144 -10.74 6.50 6.53
CA PHE A 144 -11.20 6.40 7.92
C PHE A 144 -12.56 5.70 8.09
N GLY A 145 -13.47 5.83 7.12
CA GLY A 145 -14.76 5.15 7.15
C GLY A 145 -14.66 3.63 7.15
N TYR A 146 -13.68 3.08 6.45
CA TYR A 146 -13.44 1.64 6.35
C TYR A 146 -12.93 1.05 7.67
N VAL A 147 -11.92 1.70 8.27
CA VAL A 147 -11.27 1.23 9.51
C VAL A 147 -12.22 1.27 10.69
N ALA A 148 -12.95 2.37 10.89
CA ALA A 148 -13.88 2.54 11.99
C ALA A 148 -15.01 1.49 11.97
N GLY A 149 -15.55 1.22 10.78
CA GLY A 149 -16.59 0.22 10.62
C GLY A 149 -16.10 -1.22 10.82
N TRP A 150 -14.85 -1.52 10.42
CA TRP A 150 -14.30 -2.88 10.50
C TRP A 150 -13.89 -3.28 11.91
N SER A 151 -13.33 -2.36 12.70
CA SER A 151 -12.83 -2.68 14.06
C SER A 151 -13.92 -2.99 15.06
N ALA A 152 -15.17 -2.61 14.77
CA ALA A 152 -16.29 -2.83 15.67
C ALA A 152 -16.63 -4.33 15.82
N GLY A 153 -16.49 -4.84 17.05
CA GLY A 153 -16.88 -6.22 17.41
C GLY A 153 -15.87 -7.31 17.08
N ARG A 154 -14.64 -6.96 16.73
CA ARG A 154 -13.57 -7.94 16.45
C ARG A 154 -12.69 -8.21 17.68
N GLU A 155 -12.14 -9.41 17.73
CA GLU A 155 -11.22 -9.82 18.79
C GLU A 155 -9.86 -9.07 18.64
N LEU A 156 -9.27 -8.72 19.79
CA LEU A 156 -8.00 -7.99 19.83
C LEU A 156 -6.86 -8.71 19.09
N ALA A 157 -6.83 -10.03 19.11
CA ALA A 157 -5.81 -10.82 18.42
C ALA A 157 -5.94 -10.69 16.90
N GLU A 158 -7.15 -10.69 16.37
CA GLU A 158 -7.44 -10.50 14.94
C GLU A 158 -7.03 -9.09 14.48
N LEU A 159 -7.36 -8.06 15.27
CA LEU A 159 -6.96 -6.69 15.00
C LEU A 159 -5.43 -6.55 14.95
N LYS A 160 -4.71 -7.14 15.92
CA LYS A 160 -3.24 -7.11 15.95
C LYS A 160 -2.61 -7.82 14.76
N SER A 161 -3.16 -8.97 14.37
CA SER A 161 -2.68 -9.71 13.19
C SER A 161 -2.84 -8.90 11.91
N SER A 162 -4.01 -8.29 11.72
CA SER A 162 -4.26 -7.44 10.54
C SER A 162 -3.37 -6.20 10.53
N LEU A 163 -3.14 -5.54 11.67
CA LEU A 163 -2.25 -4.38 11.77
C LEU A 163 -0.80 -4.75 11.43
N GLU A 164 -0.31 -5.92 11.86
CA GLU A 164 1.03 -6.38 11.50
C GLU A 164 1.14 -6.68 10.00
N THR A 165 0.13 -7.29 9.40
CA THR A 165 0.06 -7.51 7.95
C THR A 165 0.09 -6.18 7.19
N ILE A 166 -0.73 -5.20 7.59
CA ILE A 166 -0.78 -3.87 6.99
C ILE A 166 0.60 -3.19 7.09
N ARG A 167 1.20 -3.19 8.28
CA ARG A 167 2.50 -2.55 8.53
C ARG A 167 3.62 -3.15 7.68
N SER A 168 3.72 -4.49 7.66
CA SER A 168 4.78 -5.18 6.92
C SER A 168 4.65 -5.01 5.42
N THR A 169 3.43 -5.11 4.89
CA THR A 169 3.18 -4.97 3.46
C THR A 169 3.35 -3.52 2.99
N ALA A 170 2.89 -2.54 3.78
CA ALA A 170 3.11 -1.13 3.45
C ALA A 170 4.62 -0.81 3.42
N ALA A 171 5.39 -1.30 4.40
CA ALA A 171 6.84 -1.12 4.42
C ALA A 171 7.54 -1.78 3.22
N GLU A 172 7.11 -2.97 2.82
CA GLU A 172 7.64 -3.65 1.63
C GLU A 172 7.38 -2.83 0.35
N ILE A 173 6.15 -2.33 0.18
CA ILE A 173 5.78 -1.51 -0.98
C ILE A 173 6.58 -0.21 -1.00
N ILE A 174 6.69 0.50 0.12
CA ILE A 174 7.48 1.74 0.23
C ILE A 174 8.93 1.49 -0.15
N ASN A 175 9.57 0.47 0.43
CA ASN A 175 10.97 0.14 0.12
C ASN A 175 11.16 -0.15 -1.37
N SER A 176 10.25 -0.90 -1.99
CA SER A 176 10.31 -1.21 -3.42
C SER A 176 10.15 0.03 -4.29
N ILE A 177 9.22 0.94 -3.94
CA ILE A 177 9.05 2.21 -4.65
C ILE A 177 10.33 3.05 -4.54
N ASP A 178 10.89 3.19 -3.35
CA ASP A 178 12.10 3.99 -3.11
C ASP A 178 13.30 3.44 -3.90
N GLU A 179 13.47 2.12 -3.96
CA GLU A 179 14.50 1.47 -4.77
C GLU A 179 14.33 1.79 -6.26
N HIS A 180 13.13 1.66 -6.81
CA HIS A 180 12.87 1.93 -8.22
C HIS A 180 12.98 3.43 -8.57
N ILE A 181 12.55 4.32 -7.68
CA ILE A 181 12.77 5.76 -7.87
C ILE A 181 14.27 6.09 -7.92
N ALA A 182 15.06 5.50 -7.02
CA ALA A 182 16.51 5.71 -7.02
C ALA A 182 17.20 5.15 -8.29
N GLU A 183 16.67 4.07 -8.86
CA GLU A 183 17.14 3.57 -10.15
C GLU A 183 16.82 4.53 -11.31
N LEU A 184 15.56 5.00 -11.39
CA LEU A 184 15.14 5.97 -12.42
C LEU A 184 15.96 7.26 -12.38
N GLN A 185 16.25 7.79 -11.18
CA GLN A 185 17.08 8.98 -11.02
C GLN A 185 18.52 8.77 -11.50
N LYS A 186 19.10 7.58 -11.32
CA LYS A 186 20.44 7.25 -11.82
C LYS A 186 20.47 7.18 -13.35
N GLU A 187 19.42 6.64 -13.96
CA GLU A 187 19.28 6.54 -15.42
C GLU A 187 19.14 7.92 -16.07
N GLN A 188 18.39 8.84 -15.43
CA GLN A 188 18.21 10.22 -15.92
C GLN A 188 19.46 11.10 -15.76
N ALA A 189 20.39 10.74 -14.86
CA ALA A 189 21.61 11.47 -14.60
C ALA A 189 22.80 11.07 -15.52
N GLN A 190 22.62 10.09 -16.40
CA GLN A 190 23.61 9.62 -17.38
C GLN A 190 23.36 10.19 -18.77
#